data_e705e75a9b37d8f75ff2246ae7109674
#
_entry.id   e705e75a9b37d8f75ff2246ae7109674
#
_cell.length_a   1.000
_cell.length_b   1.000
_cell.length_c   1.000
_cell.angle_alpha   90.00
_cell.angle_beta   90.00
_cell.angle_gamma   90.00
#
_symmetry.space_group_name_H-M   'P 1'
#
loop_
_entity.id
_entity.type
_entity.pdbx_description
1 polymer ?
#
loop_
_entity_poly.entity_id
_entity_poly.type
_entity_poly.pdbx_seq_one_letter_code
_entity_poly.pdbx_strand_id
1 'polypeptide(L)'
;MIIAGIDMGIAYTKVVILKDEKVIGRAIASSGGMDRPAQAQKAYDEALSNAGVSAGDVEKVIATGKGKFDVQFADEVYTETISAARAARLSFPEATAVMSVGADETLAAALGEKRLIDEFVVNQKCTAGLGTYIMYLAKRLGMTIEQTAAADGPDAGVINDGCAVFAELDALSLLNAGAAPEAIMASAIKAAATRAATVLADLTVSSGDSVVLIGGLAENAAFVSALEKALGKKFLIPEEAEYCGAVGAVMCYVSEL
;
A
#
# COMPACT_ATOMS: atom_id res chain seq x y z
N MET A 1 -5.19 -24.66 11.28
CA MET A 1 -4.40 -23.59 11.89
C MET A 1 -5.07 -22.24 11.59
N ILE A 2 -5.33 -21.42 12.63
CA ILE A 2 -5.86 -20.04 12.44
C ILE A 2 -4.76 -19.05 12.82
N ILE A 3 -4.42 -18.16 11.90
CA ILE A 3 -3.35 -17.17 12.08
C ILE A 3 -3.91 -15.79 11.74
N ALA A 4 -3.56 -14.78 12.53
CA ALA A 4 -3.84 -13.39 12.22
C ALA A 4 -2.61 -12.71 11.60
N GLY A 5 -2.83 -11.97 10.52
CA GLY A 5 -1.85 -11.06 9.93
C GLY A 5 -2.26 -9.61 10.15
N ILE A 6 -1.32 -8.78 10.58
CA ILE A 6 -1.55 -7.35 10.86
C ILE A 6 -0.53 -6.51 10.11
N ASP A 7 -0.97 -5.75 9.12
CA ASP A 7 -0.17 -4.69 8.50
C ASP A 7 -0.53 -3.36 9.16
N MET A 8 0.29 -2.94 10.12
CA MET A 8 0.12 -1.66 10.79
C MET A 8 0.87 -0.55 10.03
N GLY A 9 0.20 0.03 9.05
CA GLY A 9 0.72 1.16 8.27
C GLY A 9 0.66 2.48 9.06
N ILE A 10 1.10 3.58 8.42
CA ILE A 10 1.03 4.92 9.00
C ILE A 10 -0.41 5.47 9.00
N ALA A 11 -1.16 5.27 7.91
CA ALA A 11 -2.53 5.77 7.79
C ALA A 11 -3.59 4.76 8.24
N TYR A 12 -3.42 3.50 7.88
CA TYR A 12 -4.39 2.44 8.13
C TYR A 12 -3.70 1.17 8.64
N THR A 13 -4.37 0.50 9.59
CA THR A 13 -4.07 -0.86 10.03
C THR A 13 -5.01 -1.81 9.33
N LYS A 14 -4.46 -2.81 8.63
CA LYS A 14 -5.21 -3.86 7.96
C LYS A 14 -4.95 -5.17 8.67
N VAL A 15 -6.01 -5.88 8.96
CA VAL A 15 -5.96 -7.18 9.65
C VAL A 15 -6.64 -8.22 8.79
N VAL A 16 -6.03 -9.38 8.71
CA VAL A 16 -6.61 -10.58 8.08
C VAL A 16 -6.56 -11.75 9.06
N ILE A 17 -7.62 -12.55 9.08
CA ILE A 17 -7.65 -13.83 9.77
C ILE A 17 -7.64 -14.92 8.73
N LEU A 18 -6.60 -15.75 8.75
CA LEU A 18 -6.46 -16.88 7.84
C LEU A 18 -6.74 -18.21 8.57
N LYS A 19 -7.50 -19.08 7.91
CA LYS A 19 -7.66 -20.47 8.31
C LYS A 19 -7.20 -21.34 7.14
N ASP A 20 -6.17 -22.16 7.40
CA ASP A 20 -5.60 -23.05 6.39
C ASP A 20 -5.29 -22.28 5.09
N GLU A 21 -4.56 -21.18 5.22
CA GLU A 21 -4.12 -20.23 4.15
C GLU A 21 -5.26 -19.47 3.44
N LYS A 22 -6.51 -19.62 3.86
CA LYS A 22 -7.65 -18.88 3.30
C LYS A 22 -8.08 -17.75 4.23
N VAL A 23 -8.27 -16.57 3.70
CA VAL A 23 -8.81 -15.44 4.44
C VAL A 23 -10.27 -15.72 4.79
N ILE A 24 -10.60 -15.75 6.09
CA ILE A 24 -11.94 -15.96 6.62
C ILE A 24 -12.53 -14.71 7.26
N GLY A 25 -11.70 -13.71 7.54
CA GLY A 25 -12.13 -12.42 8.07
C GLY A 25 -11.07 -11.36 7.86
N ARG A 26 -11.51 -10.10 7.80
CA ARG A 26 -10.63 -8.96 7.64
C ARG A 26 -11.24 -7.69 8.21
N ALA A 27 -10.37 -6.73 8.53
CA ALA A 27 -10.77 -5.39 8.93
C ALA A 27 -9.72 -4.36 8.51
N ILE A 28 -10.16 -3.13 8.33
CA ILE A 28 -9.30 -1.97 8.10
C ILE A 28 -9.73 -0.85 9.05
N ALA A 29 -8.79 -0.29 9.79
CA ALA A 29 -9.04 0.82 10.69
C ALA A 29 -7.95 1.90 10.52
N SER A 30 -8.26 3.15 10.91
CA SER A 30 -7.25 4.20 10.94
C SER A 30 -6.16 3.86 11.96
N SER A 31 -4.89 3.95 11.55
CA SER A 31 -3.73 3.81 12.46
C SER A 31 -3.43 5.10 13.23
N GLY A 32 -4.10 6.21 12.86
CA GLY A 32 -3.84 7.53 13.44
C GLY A 32 -4.29 7.66 14.88
N GLY A 33 -3.65 8.59 15.58
CA GLY A 33 -3.96 8.88 16.98
C GLY A 33 -2.76 8.69 17.90
N MET A 34 -2.94 9.07 19.18
CA MET A 34 -1.87 8.99 20.19
C MET A 34 -1.71 7.57 20.78
N ASP A 35 -2.73 6.72 20.63
CA ASP A 35 -2.74 5.35 21.13
C ASP A 35 -2.80 4.35 19.95
N ARG A 36 -1.66 4.17 19.31
CA ARG A 36 -1.50 3.24 18.19
C ARG A 36 -1.73 1.78 18.58
N PRO A 37 -1.27 1.28 19.75
CA PRO A 37 -1.60 -0.07 20.20
C PRO A 37 -3.10 -0.33 20.33
N ALA A 38 -3.88 0.62 20.86
CA ALA A 38 -5.33 0.48 20.95
C ALA A 38 -6.00 0.44 19.57
N GLN A 39 -5.48 1.17 18.57
CA GLN A 39 -5.99 1.08 17.20
C GLN A 39 -5.71 -0.28 16.58
N ALA A 40 -4.53 -0.86 16.81
CA ALA A 40 -4.22 -2.22 16.36
C ALA A 40 -5.15 -3.25 17.00
N GLN A 41 -5.38 -3.16 18.31
CA GLN A 41 -6.32 -4.04 19.04
C GLN A 41 -7.74 -3.94 18.47
N LYS A 42 -8.24 -2.71 18.26
CA LYS A 42 -9.56 -2.49 17.68
C LYS A 42 -9.74 -3.13 16.30
N ALA A 43 -8.75 -2.96 15.41
CA ALA A 43 -8.78 -3.56 14.09
C ALA A 43 -8.75 -5.09 14.18
N TYR A 44 -7.97 -5.65 15.10
CA TYR A 44 -7.90 -7.08 15.34
C TYR A 44 -9.24 -7.65 15.83
N ASP A 45 -9.85 -7.01 16.84
CA ASP A 45 -11.16 -7.43 17.39
C ASP A 45 -12.26 -7.40 16.31
N GLU A 46 -12.24 -6.39 15.44
CA GLU A 46 -13.16 -6.29 14.30
C GLU A 46 -12.94 -7.42 13.29
N ALA A 47 -11.68 -7.74 12.95
CA ALA A 47 -11.36 -8.85 12.05
C ALA A 47 -11.80 -10.21 12.62
N LEU A 48 -11.59 -10.44 13.92
CA LEU A 48 -12.08 -11.64 14.62
C LEU A 48 -13.61 -11.76 14.54
N SER A 49 -14.32 -10.67 14.80
CA SER A 49 -15.78 -10.61 14.69
C SER A 49 -16.24 -10.96 13.27
N ASN A 50 -15.60 -10.39 12.25
CA ASN A 50 -15.92 -10.66 10.85
C ASN A 50 -15.59 -12.10 10.44
N ALA A 51 -14.58 -12.71 11.06
CA ALA A 51 -14.23 -14.12 10.86
C ALA A 51 -15.13 -15.10 11.63
N GLY A 52 -15.89 -14.62 12.62
CA GLY A 52 -16.69 -15.46 13.51
C GLY A 52 -15.86 -16.33 14.44
N VAL A 53 -14.67 -15.88 14.84
CA VAL A 53 -13.75 -16.59 15.75
C VAL A 53 -13.39 -15.71 16.94
N SER A 54 -12.92 -16.32 18.02
CA SER A 54 -12.39 -15.62 19.19
C SER A 54 -10.88 -15.49 19.15
N ALA A 55 -10.31 -14.59 19.95
CA ALA A 55 -8.85 -14.47 20.08
C ALA A 55 -8.18 -15.77 20.56
N GLY A 56 -8.91 -16.57 21.37
CA GLY A 56 -8.42 -17.87 21.85
C GLY A 56 -8.33 -18.96 20.78
N ASP A 57 -8.97 -18.77 19.63
CA ASP A 57 -8.89 -19.69 18.47
C ASP A 57 -7.69 -19.38 17.57
N VAL A 58 -7.08 -18.19 17.71
CA VAL A 58 -5.93 -17.75 16.92
C VAL A 58 -4.64 -18.31 17.53
N GLU A 59 -3.90 -19.10 16.77
CA GLU A 59 -2.69 -19.76 17.23
C GLU A 59 -1.48 -18.83 17.21
N LYS A 60 -1.43 -17.88 16.25
CA LYS A 60 -0.36 -16.90 16.08
C LYS A 60 -0.88 -15.57 15.53
N VAL A 61 -0.26 -14.49 15.99
CA VAL A 61 -0.45 -13.13 15.47
C VAL A 61 0.84 -12.64 14.87
N ILE A 62 0.84 -12.34 13.58
CA ILE A 62 2.02 -11.94 12.81
C ILE A 62 1.85 -10.50 12.38
N ALA A 63 2.84 -9.64 12.66
CA ALA A 63 2.76 -8.23 12.30
C ALA A 63 3.79 -7.80 11.26
N THR A 64 3.41 -6.82 10.46
CA THR A 64 4.24 -6.09 9.51
C THR A 64 3.83 -4.61 9.45
N GLY A 65 4.42 -3.84 8.57
CA GLY A 65 4.15 -2.41 8.44
C GLY A 65 5.06 -1.55 9.32
N LYS A 66 5.03 -0.24 9.12
CA LYS A 66 5.86 0.73 9.87
C LYS A 66 5.58 0.72 11.35
N GLY A 67 4.35 0.40 11.74
CA GLY A 67 3.90 0.31 13.13
C GLY A 67 3.94 -1.11 13.71
N LYS A 68 4.59 -2.08 13.10
CA LYS A 68 4.58 -3.49 13.55
C LYS A 68 4.96 -3.68 15.02
N PHE A 69 5.82 -2.82 15.56
CA PHE A 69 6.23 -2.87 16.97
C PHE A 69 5.20 -2.25 17.94
N ASP A 70 4.20 -1.53 17.42
CA ASP A 70 3.06 -1.03 18.20
C ASP A 70 1.99 -2.11 18.38
N VAL A 71 2.07 -3.21 17.63
CA VAL A 71 1.22 -4.40 17.80
C VAL A 71 1.79 -5.25 18.94
N GLN A 72 1.53 -4.82 20.19
CA GLN A 72 2.16 -5.39 21.39
C GLN A 72 1.79 -6.85 21.65
N PHE A 73 0.74 -7.35 21.02
CA PHE A 73 0.27 -8.74 21.12
C PHE A 73 0.71 -9.61 19.93
N ALA A 74 1.58 -9.08 19.04
CA ALA A 74 2.15 -9.89 17.98
C ALA A 74 3.15 -10.91 18.53
N ASP A 75 3.07 -12.15 18.05
CA ASP A 75 4.04 -13.20 18.34
C ASP A 75 5.34 -13.00 17.55
N GLU A 76 5.20 -12.56 16.28
CA GLU A 76 6.33 -12.37 15.37
C GLU A 76 6.11 -11.17 14.45
N VAL A 77 7.22 -10.63 13.95
CA VAL A 77 7.21 -9.46 13.06
C VAL A 77 8.09 -9.69 11.84
N TYR A 78 7.58 -9.30 10.67
CA TYR A 78 8.32 -9.33 9.41
C TYR A 78 8.43 -7.94 8.79
N THR A 79 9.44 -7.75 7.92
CA THR A 79 9.59 -6.50 7.19
C THR A 79 8.56 -6.38 6.08
N GLU A 80 8.23 -5.16 5.71
CA GLU A 80 7.29 -4.85 4.64
C GLU A 80 7.74 -5.45 3.31
N THR A 81 9.05 -5.43 3.05
CA THR A 81 9.63 -5.93 1.81
C THR A 81 9.44 -7.44 1.65
N ILE A 82 9.74 -8.23 2.69
CA ILE A 82 9.59 -9.69 2.63
C ILE A 82 8.11 -10.09 2.58
N SER A 83 7.25 -9.38 3.31
CA SER A 83 5.80 -9.59 3.28
C SER A 83 5.22 -9.29 1.89
N ALA A 84 5.65 -8.18 1.26
CA ALA A 84 5.24 -7.85 -0.11
C ALA A 84 5.65 -8.93 -1.11
N ALA A 85 6.89 -9.43 -1.02
CA ALA A 85 7.41 -10.47 -1.90
C ALA A 85 6.64 -11.79 -1.75
N ARG A 86 6.31 -12.19 -0.51
CA ARG A 86 5.50 -13.39 -0.24
C ARG A 86 4.07 -13.26 -0.79
N ALA A 87 3.43 -12.10 -0.56
CA ALA A 87 2.10 -11.84 -1.10
C ALA A 87 2.07 -11.90 -2.63
N ALA A 88 3.08 -11.30 -3.28
CA ALA A 88 3.17 -11.31 -4.74
C ALA A 88 3.29 -12.73 -5.30
N ARG A 89 4.17 -13.55 -4.72
CA ARG A 89 4.35 -14.96 -5.12
C ARG A 89 3.14 -15.84 -4.83
N LEU A 90 2.40 -15.54 -3.75
CA LEU A 90 1.15 -16.25 -3.46
C LEU A 90 0.10 -15.95 -4.52
N SER A 91 -0.07 -14.68 -4.88
CA SER A 91 -1.09 -14.26 -5.85
C SER A 91 -0.73 -14.60 -7.29
N PHE A 92 0.55 -14.47 -7.64
CA PHE A 92 1.09 -14.69 -8.99
C PHE A 92 2.44 -15.41 -8.89
N PRO A 93 2.46 -16.75 -8.92
CA PRO A 93 3.67 -17.55 -8.77
C PRO A 93 4.80 -17.20 -9.76
N GLU A 94 4.42 -16.74 -10.96
CA GLU A 94 5.32 -16.33 -12.04
C GLU A 94 5.84 -14.88 -11.89
N ALA A 95 5.40 -14.13 -10.88
CA ALA A 95 5.82 -12.75 -10.70
C ALA A 95 7.35 -12.64 -10.57
N THR A 96 7.95 -11.71 -11.29
CA THR A 96 9.41 -11.45 -11.25
C THR A 96 9.76 -10.21 -10.41
N ALA A 97 8.77 -9.37 -10.10
CA ALA A 97 8.94 -8.23 -9.22
C ALA A 97 7.64 -7.89 -8.50
N VAL A 98 7.76 -7.18 -7.39
CA VAL A 98 6.64 -6.58 -6.66
C VAL A 98 6.91 -5.11 -6.41
N MET A 99 5.88 -4.31 -6.53
CA MET A 99 5.86 -2.91 -6.12
C MET A 99 4.75 -2.71 -5.10
N SER A 100 5.07 -2.14 -3.94
CA SER A 100 4.09 -1.79 -2.91
C SER A 100 4.03 -0.28 -2.77
N VAL A 101 2.82 0.29 -2.88
CA VAL A 101 2.60 1.73 -2.75
C VAL A 101 1.57 1.99 -1.67
N GLY A 102 2.08 2.44 -0.53
CA GLY A 102 1.29 2.73 0.66
C GLY A 102 1.10 4.23 0.91
N ALA A 103 0.63 4.54 2.12
CA ALA A 103 0.48 5.91 2.57
C ALA A 103 1.84 6.62 2.76
N ASP A 104 2.81 5.92 3.37
CA ASP A 104 4.12 6.47 3.72
C ASP A 104 5.24 5.96 2.80
N GLU A 105 5.25 4.68 2.51
CA GLU A 105 6.34 4.02 1.79
C GLU A 105 5.93 3.58 0.38
N THR A 106 6.87 3.71 -0.53
CA THR A 106 6.89 3.05 -1.82
C THR A 106 8.13 2.18 -1.88
N LEU A 107 7.96 0.89 -2.09
CA LEU A 107 9.05 -0.06 -2.28
C LEU A 107 8.85 -0.86 -3.58
N ALA A 108 9.95 -1.29 -4.16
CA ALA A 108 9.97 -2.28 -5.23
C ALA A 108 11.02 -3.35 -4.92
N ALA A 109 10.73 -4.61 -5.27
CA ALA A 109 11.65 -5.71 -5.07
C ALA A 109 11.64 -6.64 -6.29
N ALA A 110 12.83 -7.03 -6.75
CA ALA A 110 13.02 -8.10 -7.73
C ALA A 110 12.95 -9.45 -7.01
N LEU A 111 12.14 -10.36 -7.53
CA LEU A 111 11.88 -11.68 -6.96
C LEU A 111 12.76 -12.72 -7.62
N GLY A 112 13.63 -13.35 -6.83
CA GLY A 112 14.58 -14.35 -7.32
C GLY A 112 14.03 -15.77 -7.34
N GLU A 113 14.74 -16.65 -8.06
CA GLU A 113 14.46 -18.09 -8.08
C GLU A 113 15.07 -18.82 -6.88
N LYS A 114 16.28 -18.41 -6.46
CA LYS A 114 17.04 -19.04 -5.37
C LYS A 114 16.81 -18.36 -4.02
N ARG A 115 16.51 -17.10 -4.05
CA ARG A 115 16.13 -16.28 -2.88
C ARG A 115 14.78 -15.65 -3.17
N LEU A 116 14.03 -15.35 -2.13
CA LEU A 116 12.75 -14.67 -2.31
C LEU A 116 12.93 -13.27 -2.95
N ILE A 117 13.99 -12.57 -2.55
CA ILE A 117 14.31 -11.22 -3.01
C ILE A 117 15.78 -11.19 -3.43
N ASP A 118 16.07 -10.78 -4.66
CA ASP A 118 17.42 -10.56 -5.17
C ASP A 118 17.88 -9.13 -4.95
N GLU A 119 17.01 -8.16 -5.17
CA GLU A 119 17.26 -6.72 -5.05
C GLU A 119 15.99 -6.02 -4.56
N PHE A 120 16.12 -4.92 -3.84
CA PHE A 120 14.99 -4.05 -3.50
C PHE A 120 15.40 -2.58 -3.40
N VAL A 121 14.44 -1.71 -3.67
CA VAL A 121 14.57 -0.25 -3.59
C VAL A 121 13.41 0.29 -2.77
N VAL A 122 13.70 1.25 -1.91
CA VAL A 122 12.69 1.97 -1.11
C VAL A 122 12.79 3.46 -1.42
N ASN A 123 11.66 4.14 -1.58
CA ASN A 123 11.64 5.58 -1.79
C ASN A 123 12.20 6.32 -0.58
N GLN A 124 13.32 7.01 -0.76
CA GLN A 124 13.98 7.79 0.28
C GLN A 124 13.85 9.32 0.07
N LYS A 125 13.17 9.76 -1.00
CA LYS A 125 13.22 11.16 -1.46
C LYS A 125 12.18 12.09 -0.85
N CYS A 126 11.26 11.61 -0.01
CA CYS A 126 10.25 12.45 0.63
C CYS A 126 9.75 11.87 1.94
N THR A 127 9.50 12.77 2.86
CA THR A 127 8.92 12.48 4.18
C THR A 127 7.41 12.24 4.13
N ALA A 128 6.71 12.74 3.10
CA ALA A 128 5.31 12.42 2.87
C ALA A 128 5.23 11.33 1.81
N GLY A 129 4.82 10.11 2.17
CA GLY A 129 4.56 9.03 1.23
C GLY A 129 3.46 9.40 0.23
N LEU A 130 3.40 8.66 -0.88
CA LEU A 130 2.51 9.00 -1.99
C LEU A 130 1.04 8.95 -1.63
N GLY A 131 0.62 7.96 -0.81
CA GLY A 131 -0.77 7.90 -0.35
C GLY A 131 -1.11 9.06 0.58
N THR A 132 -0.22 9.43 1.50
CA THR A 132 -0.42 10.59 2.39
C THR A 132 -0.49 11.88 1.59
N TYR A 133 0.33 12.03 0.55
CA TYR A 133 0.30 13.17 -0.37
C TYR A 133 -1.06 13.31 -1.07
N ILE A 134 -1.59 12.21 -1.63
CA ILE A 134 -2.92 12.22 -2.29
C ILE A 134 -4.03 12.50 -1.27
N MET A 135 -4.00 11.85 -0.09
CA MET A 135 -4.97 12.07 0.99
C MET A 135 -4.97 13.53 1.46
N TYR A 136 -3.80 14.12 1.61
CA TYR A 136 -3.64 15.51 2.03
C TYR A 136 -4.26 16.46 1.02
N LEU A 137 -3.94 16.34 -0.26
CA LEU A 137 -4.50 17.18 -1.32
C LEU A 137 -5.99 16.94 -1.52
N ALA A 138 -6.48 15.70 -1.44
CA ALA A 138 -7.90 15.38 -1.49
C ALA A 138 -8.67 16.17 -0.41
N LYS A 139 -8.19 16.14 0.82
CA LYS A 139 -8.79 16.92 1.93
C LYS A 139 -8.80 18.41 1.64
N ARG A 140 -7.74 18.99 1.05
CA ARG A 140 -7.66 20.41 0.69
C ARG A 140 -8.61 20.79 -0.45
N LEU A 141 -8.85 19.87 -1.36
CA LEU A 141 -9.77 20.05 -2.49
C LEU A 141 -11.23 19.70 -2.16
N GLY A 142 -11.51 19.26 -0.91
CA GLY A 142 -12.85 18.83 -0.48
C GLY A 142 -13.31 17.52 -1.13
N MET A 143 -12.38 16.66 -1.54
CA MET A 143 -12.64 15.37 -2.17
C MET A 143 -12.53 14.22 -1.17
N THR A 144 -13.32 13.17 -1.37
CA THR A 144 -13.12 11.87 -0.68
C THR A 144 -12.05 11.05 -1.39
N ILE A 145 -11.56 10.00 -0.73
CA ILE A 145 -10.55 9.10 -1.33
C ILE A 145 -11.12 8.37 -2.54
N GLU A 146 -12.38 7.97 -2.47
CA GLU A 146 -13.08 7.30 -3.58
C GLU A 146 -13.18 8.23 -4.81
N GLN A 147 -13.43 9.53 -4.58
CA GLN A 147 -13.46 10.52 -5.67
C GLN A 147 -12.09 10.69 -6.33
N THR A 148 -10.99 10.50 -5.59
CA THR A 148 -9.65 10.55 -6.19
C THR A 148 -9.42 9.43 -7.20
N ALA A 149 -10.00 8.24 -6.99
CA ALA A 149 -9.88 7.12 -7.91
C ALA A 149 -10.55 7.34 -9.26
N ALA A 150 -11.49 8.29 -9.34
CA ALA A 150 -12.16 8.70 -10.57
C ALA A 150 -11.46 9.89 -11.30
N ALA A 151 -10.39 10.45 -10.74
CA ALA A 151 -9.68 11.60 -11.30
C ALA A 151 -8.67 11.18 -12.40
N ASP A 152 -9.12 10.45 -13.42
CA ASP A 152 -8.34 10.03 -14.61
C ASP A 152 -8.67 10.92 -15.84
N GLY A 153 -8.92 12.20 -15.61
CA GLY A 153 -9.20 13.19 -16.64
C GLY A 153 -7.98 14.01 -17.07
N PRO A 154 -8.21 15.08 -17.88
CA PRO A 154 -7.16 16.03 -18.20
C PRO A 154 -6.62 16.68 -16.94
N ASP A 155 -5.30 16.81 -16.85
CA ASP A 155 -4.65 17.51 -15.73
C ASP A 155 -4.80 19.02 -15.86
N ALA A 156 -4.74 19.73 -14.72
CA ALA A 156 -4.85 21.19 -14.65
C ALA A 156 -3.49 21.89 -14.86
N GLY A 157 -2.39 21.14 -14.87
CA GLY A 157 -1.03 21.68 -14.96
C GLY A 157 -0.05 20.95 -14.03
N VAL A 158 1.13 21.54 -13.87
CA VAL A 158 2.20 20.95 -13.05
C VAL A 158 1.93 21.20 -11.57
N ILE A 159 2.05 20.14 -10.77
CA ILE A 159 2.02 20.18 -9.31
C ILE A 159 3.33 19.58 -8.79
N ASN A 160 3.86 20.17 -7.72
CA ASN A 160 5.10 19.72 -7.09
C ASN A 160 4.96 18.28 -6.57
N ASP A 161 5.86 17.39 -7.00
CA ASP A 161 5.90 15.98 -6.60
C ASP A 161 6.85 15.71 -5.42
N GLY A 162 7.66 16.69 -5.04
CA GLY A 162 8.70 16.58 -4.01
C GLY A 162 8.23 16.95 -2.60
N CYS A 163 7.24 17.83 -2.46
CA CYS A 163 6.80 18.35 -1.17
C CYS A 163 5.31 18.65 -1.17
N ALA A 164 4.56 18.04 -0.23
CA ALA A 164 3.11 18.26 -0.11
C ALA A 164 2.74 19.73 0.18
N VAL A 165 3.59 20.47 0.87
CA VAL A 165 3.34 21.91 1.15
C VAL A 165 3.43 22.75 -0.13
N PHE A 166 4.42 22.50 -0.97
CA PHE A 166 4.52 23.17 -2.27
C PHE A 166 3.40 22.73 -3.22
N ALA A 167 3.04 21.45 -3.19
CA ALA A 167 1.90 20.94 -3.96
C ALA A 167 0.58 21.63 -3.56
N GLU A 168 0.38 21.95 -2.28
CA GLU A 168 -0.79 22.71 -1.83
C GLU A 168 -0.79 24.11 -2.41
N LEU A 169 0.36 24.79 -2.45
CA LEU A 169 0.47 26.12 -3.05
C LEU A 169 0.18 26.09 -4.55
N ASP A 170 0.68 25.09 -5.26
CA ASP A 170 0.39 24.88 -6.68
C ASP A 170 -1.11 24.63 -6.90
N ALA A 171 -1.73 23.75 -6.08
CA ALA A 171 -3.15 23.45 -6.13
C ALA A 171 -4.00 24.70 -5.90
N LEU A 172 -3.65 25.53 -4.91
CA LEU A 172 -4.33 26.80 -4.64
C LEU A 172 -4.20 27.79 -5.82
N SER A 173 -3.02 27.83 -6.45
CA SER A 173 -2.79 28.67 -7.64
C SER A 173 -3.68 28.24 -8.81
N LEU A 174 -3.79 26.92 -9.04
CA LEU A 174 -4.66 26.36 -10.07
C LEU A 174 -6.15 26.60 -9.78
N LEU A 175 -6.58 26.46 -8.52
CA LEU A 175 -7.96 26.81 -8.10
C LEU A 175 -8.27 28.30 -8.38
N ASN A 176 -7.35 29.18 -8.04
CA ASN A 176 -7.51 30.61 -8.29
C ASN A 176 -7.54 30.96 -9.80
N ALA A 177 -6.89 30.12 -10.61
CA ALA A 177 -6.97 30.23 -12.08
C ALA A 177 -8.26 29.61 -12.67
N GLY A 178 -9.13 29.02 -11.83
CA GLY A 178 -10.42 28.47 -12.24
C GLY A 178 -10.37 26.99 -12.62
N ALA A 179 -9.31 26.27 -12.29
CA ALA A 179 -9.26 24.84 -12.53
C ALA A 179 -10.21 24.09 -11.59
N ALA A 180 -10.85 23.03 -12.10
CA ALA A 180 -11.71 22.17 -11.31
C ALA A 180 -10.89 21.29 -10.33
N PRO A 181 -11.42 21.00 -9.11
CA PRO A 181 -10.74 20.15 -8.14
C PRO A 181 -10.31 18.79 -8.70
N GLU A 182 -11.14 18.18 -9.56
CA GLU A 182 -10.86 16.88 -10.19
C GLU A 182 -9.66 16.97 -11.14
N ALA A 183 -9.53 18.05 -11.92
CA ALA A 183 -8.38 18.25 -12.80
C ALA A 183 -7.08 18.52 -12.02
N ILE A 184 -7.18 19.23 -10.88
CA ILE A 184 -6.04 19.42 -9.97
C ILE A 184 -5.64 18.10 -9.33
N MET A 185 -6.60 17.25 -8.91
CA MET A 185 -6.32 15.93 -8.39
C MET A 185 -5.69 15.02 -9.45
N ALA A 186 -6.12 15.08 -10.71
CA ALA A 186 -5.49 14.35 -11.80
C ALA A 186 -4.01 14.75 -11.97
N SER A 187 -3.69 16.05 -11.85
CA SER A 187 -2.30 16.54 -11.83
C SER A 187 -1.49 15.96 -10.67
N ALA A 188 -2.07 15.92 -9.47
CA ALA A 188 -1.43 15.41 -8.27
C ALA A 188 -1.16 13.88 -8.38
N ILE A 189 -2.14 13.13 -8.88
CA ILE A 189 -2.01 11.68 -9.11
C ILE A 189 -0.93 11.39 -10.16
N LYS A 190 -0.89 12.16 -11.24
CA LYS A 190 0.16 12.03 -12.27
C LYS A 190 1.56 12.30 -11.69
N ALA A 191 1.70 13.34 -10.84
CA ALA A 191 2.95 13.65 -10.15
C ALA A 191 3.36 12.50 -9.21
N ALA A 192 2.43 11.98 -8.40
CA ALA A 192 2.65 10.84 -7.52
C ALA A 192 3.05 9.57 -8.30
N ALA A 193 2.36 9.28 -9.41
CA ALA A 193 2.66 8.13 -10.26
C ALA A 193 4.03 8.24 -10.94
N THR A 194 4.40 9.42 -11.45
CA THR A 194 5.73 9.67 -12.03
C THR A 194 6.82 9.40 -11.00
N ARG A 195 6.59 9.78 -9.77
CA ARG A 195 7.51 9.55 -8.67
C ARG A 195 7.58 8.07 -8.25
N ALA A 196 6.44 7.39 -8.17
CA ALA A 196 6.41 5.94 -7.95
C ALA A 196 7.19 5.20 -9.04
N ALA A 197 7.06 5.64 -10.30
CA ALA A 197 7.76 5.07 -11.43
C ALA A 197 9.29 5.11 -11.28
N THR A 198 9.85 6.15 -10.63
CA THR A 198 11.31 6.21 -10.39
C THR A 198 11.79 5.11 -9.46
N VAL A 199 10.97 4.68 -8.49
CA VAL A 199 11.33 3.59 -7.55
C VAL A 199 11.46 2.26 -8.28
N LEU A 200 10.55 1.98 -9.22
CA LEU A 200 10.64 0.76 -10.04
C LEU A 200 11.77 0.85 -11.07
N ALA A 201 12.03 2.04 -11.61
CA ALA A 201 13.11 2.26 -12.58
C ALA A 201 14.51 2.12 -11.96
N ASP A 202 14.64 2.36 -10.65
CA ASP A 202 15.89 2.16 -9.90
C ASP A 202 16.18 0.65 -9.65
N LEU A 203 15.21 -0.23 -9.92
CA LEU A 203 15.36 -1.68 -9.81
C LEU A 203 15.73 -2.27 -11.19
N THR A 204 16.53 -3.32 -11.20
CA THR A 204 16.90 -4.04 -12.45
C THR A 204 15.69 -4.88 -12.92
N VAL A 205 14.72 -4.24 -13.57
CA VAL A 205 13.51 -4.86 -14.11
C VAL A 205 13.45 -4.70 -15.62
N SER A 206 13.30 -5.81 -16.34
CA SER A 206 13.20 -5.84 -17.79
C SER A 206 11.78 -5.51 -18.28
N SER A 207 11.63 -5.13 -19.54
CA SER A 207 10.32 -4.83 -20.15
C SER A 207 9.35 -6.04 -20.14
N GLY A 208 9.89 -7.26 -20.17
CA GLY A 208 9.13 -8.52 -20.12
C GLY A 208 8.75 -8.99 -18.72
N ASP A 209 9.18 -8.32 -17.67
CA ASP A 209 8.94 -8.75 -16.29
C ASP A 209 7.49 -8.58 -15.86
N SER A 210 6.98 -9.58 -15.13
CA SER A 210 5.66 -9.58 -14.49
C SER A 210 5.74 -8.89 -13.13
N VAL A 211 5.31 -7.64 -13.06
CA VAL A 211 5.34 -6.84 -11.84
C VAL A 211 4.00 -6.84 -11.14
N VAL A 212 3.97 -7.26 -9.89
CA VAL A 212 2.78 -7.21 -9.04
C VAL A 212 2.71 -5.86 -8.33
N LEU A 213 1.57 -5.19 -8.39
CA LEU A 213 1.31 -3.94 -7.66
C LEU A 213 0.39 -4.22 -6.48
N ILE A 214 0.82 -3.85 -5.26
CA ILE A 214 0.07 -4.02 -4.02
C ILE A 214 0.06 -2.73 -3.20
N GLY A 215 -0.71 -2.75 -2.11
CA GLY A 215 -0.86 -1.62 -1.20
C GLY A 215 -2.08 -0.76 -1.52
N GLY A 216 -2.38 0.22 -0.65
CA GLY A 216 -3.63 0.99 -0.76
C GLY A 216 -3.77 1.81 -2.06
N LEU A 217 -2.68 2.24 -2.69
CA LEU A 217 -2.76 2.95 -3.97
C LEU A 217 -2.96 2.01 -5.17
N ALA A 218 -2.79 0.71 -5.02
CA ALA A 218 -3.19 -0.26 -6.04
C ALA A 218 -4.71 -0.33 -6.23
N GLU A 219 -5.49 0.10 -5.24
CA GLU A 219 -6.96 0.22 -5.31
C GLU A 219 -7.43 1.54 -5.97
N ASN A 220 -6.51 2.48 -6.22
CA ASN A 220 -6.85 3.75 -6.87
C ASN A 220 -6.67 3.66 -8.38
N ALA A 221 -7.77 3.51 -9.12
CA ALA A 221 -7.74 3.30 -10.57
C ALA A 221 -7.04 4.42 -11.35
N ALA A 222 -7.21 5.69 -10.93
CA ALA A 222 -6.54 6.82 -11.56
C ALA A 222 -5.02 6.77 -11.34
N PHE A 223 -4.57 6.39 -10.13
CA PHE A 223 -3.15 6.22 -9.85
C PHE A 223 -2.54 5.06 -10.65
N VAL A 224 -3.22 3.91 -10.69
CA VAL A 224 -2.78 2.75 -11.49
C VAL A 224 -2.66 3.14 -12.96
N SER A 225 -3.68 3.77 -13.53
CA SER A 225 -3.68 4.24 -14.93
C SER A 225 -2.50 5.19 -15.20
N ALA A 226 -2.26 6.15 -14.30
CA ALA A 226 -1.17 7.11 -14.46
C ALA A 226 0.22 6.43 -14.33
N LEU A 227 0.37 5.48 -13.40
CA LEU A 227 1.61 4.72 -13.22
C LEU A 227 1.93 3.83 -14.42
N GLU A 228 0.92 3.13 -14.95
CA GLU A 228 1.06 2.32 -16.16
C GLU A 228 1.44 3.15 -17.38
N LYS A 229 0.84 4.33 -17.54
CA LYS A 229 1.20 5.29 -18.60
C LYS A 229 2.65 5.79 -18.45
N ALA A 230 3.07 6.10 -17.20
CA ALA A 230 4.43 6.60 -16.93
C ALA A 230 5.52 5.55 -17.23
N LEU A 231 5.23 4.27 -16.99
CA LEU A 231 6.18 3.17 -17.17
C LEU A 231 6.04 2.45 -18.53
N GLY A 232 4.94 2.69 -19.27
CA GLY A 232 4.62 1.92 -20.47
C GLY A 232 4.42 0.42 -20.19
N LYS A 233 3.99 0.05 -18.97
CA LYS A 233 3.90 -1.33 -18.48
C LYS A 233 2.57 -1.55 -17.75
N LYS A 234 1.99 -2.74 -17.89
CA LYS A 234 0.84 -3.18 -17.11
C LYS A 234 1.29 -3.90 -15.83
N PHE A 235 0.48 -3.79 -14.79
CA PHE A 235 0.69 -4.47 -13.53
C PHE A 235 -0.27 -5.64 -13.33
N LEU A 236 0.19 -6.66 -12.62
CA LEU A 236 -0.64 -7.68 -12.02
C LEU A 236 -1.12 -7.14 -10.67
N ILE A 237 -2.42 -7.03 -10.47
CA ILE A 237 -3.00 -6.49 -9.24
C ILE A 237 -3.85 -7.59 -8.60
N PRO A 238 -3.50 -8.06 -7.37
CA PRO A 238 -4.33 -9.01 -6.65
C PRO A 238 -5.68 -8.40 -6.28
N GLU A 239 -6.70 -9.24 -6.11
CA GLU A 239 -7.90 -8.79 -5.41
C GLU A 239 -7.53 -8.32 -4.00
N GLU A 240 -8.12 -7.18 -3.58
CA GLU A 240 -7.86 -6.60 -2.25
C GLU A 240 -6.36 -6.35 -1.98
N ALA A 241 -5.69 -5.73 -2.95
CA ALA A 241 -4.25 -5.44 -2.94
C ALA A 241 -3.78 -4.71 -1.67
N GLU A 242 -4.68 -4.01 -0.98
CA GLU A 242 -4.40 -3.30 0.28
C GLU A 242 -4.14 -4.24 1.46
N TYR A 243 -4.66 -5.49 1.44
CA TYR A 243 -4.44 -6.48 2.50
C TYR A 243 -3.21 -7.37 2.24
N CYS A 244 -2.60 -7.26 1.08
CA CYS A 244 -1.46 -8.11 0.70
C CYS A 244 -0.30 -8.06 1.69
N GLY A 245 -0.03 -6.91 2.32
CA GLY A 245 0.98 -6.81 3.37
C GLY A 245 0.71 -7.75 4.53
N ALA A 246 -0.52 -7.75 5.04
CA ALA A 246 -0.94 -8.60 6.15
C ALA A 246 -0.95 -10.09 5.78
N VAL A 247 -1.48 -10.44 4.59
CA VAL A 247 -1.43 -11.82 4.06
C VAL A 247 0.00 -12.29 3.91
N GLY A 248 0.87 -11.48 3.31
CA GLY A 248 2.27 -11.80 3.09
C GLY A 248 3.04 -12.03 4.39
N ALA A 249 2.73 -11.28 5.46
CA ALA A 249 3.33 -11.50 6.77
C ALA A 249 2.99 -12.90 7.32
N VAL A 250 1.73 -13.33 7.23
CA VAL A 250 1.32 -14.70 7.60
C VAL A 250 2.07 -15.73 6.75
N MET A 251 2.20 -15.48 5.45
CA MET A 251 2.89 -16.42 4.54
C MET A 251 4.41 -16.49 4.78
N CYS A 252 5.02 -15.44 5.35
CA CYS A 252 6.40 -15.53 5.84
C CYS A 252 6.51 -16.57 6.95
N TYR A 253 5.66 -16.47 7.96
CA TYR A 253 5.63 -17.42 9.08
C TYR A 253 5.35 -18.86 8.61
N VAL A 254 4.29 -19.07 7.81
CA VAL A 254 3.93 -20.40 7.30
C VAL A 254 5.06 -21.06 6.50
N SER A 255 5.87 -20.28 5.78
CA SER A 255 6.98 -20.82 4.99
C SER A 255 8.22 -21.20 5.81
N GLU A 256 8.23 -20.91 7.10
CA GLU A 256 9.29 -21.28 8.04
C GLU A 256 8.94 -22.55 8.85
N LEU A 257 7.66 -22.99 8.78
CA LEU A 257 7.19 -24.25 9.39
C LEU A 257 7.56 -25.46 8.53
#